data_c7bcee79581160faa25f38d09a16be13
#
_entry.id   c7bcee79581160faa25f38d09a16be13
#
_cell.length_a   1.000
_cell.length_b   1.000
_cell.length_c   1.000
_cell.angle_alpha   90.00
_cell.angle_beta   90.00
_cell.angle_gamma   90.00
#
_symmetry.space_group_name_H-M   'P 1'
#
loop_
_entity.id
_entity.type
_entity.pdbx_description
1 polymer ?
#
loop_
_entity_poly.entity_id
_entity_poly.type
_entity_poly.pdbx_seq_one_letter_code
_entity_poly.pdbx_strand_id
1 'polypeptide(L)'
;HADESRKMFSFLRSGKNKTFKPIKTHKKEKRKKLSDYAKATLGSGNMRSAVVLPKGEDLNEWLAVNTVDFFNEISLLYGTITDYCTPENCPVMNAGSNYEYLWADGVKIKKPIKCNAPEYVDHLMTWVEGQLNDESIFPLQLGTPFPKNFQQIVKTIFKRLFRVYAHIYHSHFKKIIGLGAEAHLNTCFKHFIYFVHEFRLISPGEQEPLKELIDALMGKKEKSESKSSK
;
A
#
# COMPACT_ATOMS: atom_id res chain seq x y z
N HIS A 1 1.65 26.94 3.07
CA HIS A 1 1.61 25.58 2.46
C HIS A 1 2.89 24.77 2.76
N ALA A 2 4.11 25.28 2.50
CA ALA A 2 5.35 24.55 2.79
C ALA A 2 5.57 24.26 4.29
N ASP A 3 5.10 25.15 5.18
CA ASP A 3 5.19 24.97 6.64
C ASP A 3 4.18 23.94 7.17
N GLU A 4 3.00 23.86 6.58
CA GLU A 4 1.99 22.83 6.90
C GLU A 4 2.44 21.45 6.46
N SER A 5 3.05 21.30 5.28
CA SER A 5 3.66 20.04 4.84
C SER A 5 4.76 19.58 5.79
N ARG A 6 5.64 20.48 6.25
CA ARG A 6 6.67 20.15 7.23
C ARG A 6 6.09 19.67 8.55
N LYS A 7 5.04 20.31 9.06
CA LYS A 7 4.35 19.94 10.30
C LYS A 7 3.67 18.56 10.16
N MET A 8 3.04 18.30 9.01
CA MET A 8 2.40 17.01 8.72
C MET A 8 3.39 15.86 8.71
N PHE A 9 4.57 16.03 8.07
CA PHE A 9 5.56 14.95 8.00
C PHE A 9 6.34 14.74 9.30
N SER A 10 6.56 15.80 10.11
CA SER A 10 7.14 15.65 11.45
C SER A 10 6.21 14.86 12.39
N PHE A 11 4.89 15.07 12.25
CA PHE A 11 3.87 14.33 12.98
C PHE A 11 3.89 12.82 12.68
N LEU A 12 4.06 12.44 11.41
CA LEU A 12 4.11 11.03 10.99
C LEU A 12 5.40 10.30 11.43
N ARG A 13 6.46 11.05 11.79
CA ARG A 13 7.73 10.51 12.32
C ARG A 13 7.71 10.28 13.83
N SER A 14 6.82 10.93 14.55
CA SER A 14 6.75 10.80 16.01
C SER A 14 6.21 9.42 16.41
N GLY A 15 6.97 8.67 17.22
CA GLY A 15 6.59 7.35 17.70
C GLY A 15 5.30 7.28 18.53
N LYS A 16 4.74 8.45 18.90
CA LYS A 16 3.47 8.57 19.65
C LYS A 16 2.22 8.46 18.77
N ASN A 17 2.37 8.59 17.43
CA ASN A 17 1.25 8.67 16.48
C ASN A 17 1.30 7.51 15.46
N LYS A 18 1.50 6.28 15.93
CA LYS A 18 1.50 5.10 15.06
C LYS A 18 0.12 4.85 14.49
N THR A 19 0.01 4.88 13.17
CA THR A 19 -1.21 4.54 12.42
C THR A 19 -1.29 3.06 12.02
N PHE A 20 -0.21 2.31 12.23
CA PHE A 20 -0.14 0.86 12.04
C PHE A 20 0.01 0.19 13.40
N LYS A 21 -0.93 -0.69 13.73
CA LYS A 21 -0.99 -1.35 15.03
C LYS A 21 -1.08 -2.86 14.85
N PRO A 22 -0.01 -3.61 15.17
CA PRO A 22 -0.10 -5.06 15.32
C PRO A 22 -1.00 -5.44 16.49
N ILE A 23 -1.90 -6.39 16.29
CA ILE A 23 -2.79 -6.91 17.31
C ILE A 23 -2.23 -8.25 17.81
N LYS A 24 -2.03 -8.41 19.12
CA LYS A 24 -1.66 -9.68 19.70
C LYS A 24 -2.90 -10.59 19.76
N THR A 25 -2.95 -11.62 18.92
CA THR A 25 -4.02 -12.62 18.95
C THR A 25 -3.50 -13.92 19.55
N HIS A 26 -4.26 -14.47 20.47
CA HIS A 26 -3.96 -15.77 21.11
C HIS A 26 -4.53 -16.99 20.37
N LYS A 27 -5.31 -16.79 19.31
CA LYS A 27 -5.88 -17.88 18.49
C LYS A 27 -5.15 -18.04 17.19
N LYS A 28 -4.46 -19.16 17.00
CA LYS A 28 -4.03 -19.66 15.69
C LYS A 28 -5.26 -20.17 14.93
N GLU A 29 -5.98 -19.30 14.24
CA GLU A 29 -6.87 -19.76 13.19
C GLU A 29 -6.02 -20.35 12.06
N LYS A 30 -6.41 -21.55 11.56
CA LYS A 30 -5.83 -22.12 10.33
C LYS A 30 -6.13 -21.18 9.17
N ARG A 31 -5.25 -20.25 8.91
CA ARG A 31 -5.35 -19.36 7.76
C ARG A 31 -4.95 -20.12 6.51
N LYS A 32 -5.74 -19.98 5.47
CA LYS A 32 -5.28 -20.30 4.13
C LYS A 32 -4.06 -19.41 3.88
N LYS A 33 -2.92 -20.01 3.54
CA LYS A 33 -1.69 -19.25 3.33
C LYS A 33 -1.93 -18.21 2.23
N LEU A 34 -1.59 -16.96 2.48
CA LEU A 34 -1.68 -15.88 1.48
C LEU A 34 -0.88 -16.18 0.22
N SER A 35 0.20 -16.98 0.34
CA SER A 35 1.00 -17.47 -0.78
C SER A 35 0.17 -18.20 -1.86
N ASP A 36 -0.93 -18.87 -1.46
CA ASP A 36 -1.80 -19.54 -2.42
C ASP A 36 -2.52 -18.57 -3.37
N TYR A 37 -2.68 -17.32 -2.95
CA TYR A 37 -3.31 -16.27 -3.75
C TYR A 37 -2.45 -15.80 -4.92
N ALA A 38 -1.13 -16.00 -4.85
CA ALA A 38 -0.20 -15.60 -5.91
C ALA A 38 -0.27 -16.46 -7.19
N LYS A 39 -1.04 -17.56 -7.18
CA LYS A 39 -1.05 -18.54 -8.28
C LYS A 39 -1.61 -18.00 -9.58
N ALA A 40 -2.60 -17.11 -9.51
CA ALA A 40 -3.21 -16.50 -10.68
C ALA A 40 -2.60 -15.12 -10.95
N THR A 41 -1.89 -14.97 -12.06
CA THR A 41 -1.38 -13.70 -12.57
C THR A 41 -1.58 -13.63 -14.07
N LEU A 42 -1.78 -12.42 -14.60
CA LEU A 42 -1.73 -12.19 -16.04
C LEU A 42 -0.28 -12.30 -16.52
N GLY A 43 -0.04 -12.74 -17.76
CA GLY A 43 1.29 -12.76 -18.36
C GLY A 43 1.87 -11.36 -18.40
N SER A 44 2.90 -11.10 -17.63
CA SER A 44 3.33 -9.73 -17.31
C SER A 44 4.72 -9.38 -17.81
N GLY A 45 5.34 -10.19 -18.65
CA GLY A 45 6.70 -9.92 -19.09
C GLY A 45 7.69 -9.79 -17.92
N ASN A 46 8.77 -9.03 -18.13
CA ASN A 46 9.74 -8.77 -17.08
C ASN A 46 9.38 -7.51 -16.28
N MET A 47 8.53 -7.64 -15.26
CA MET A 47 8.17 -6.51 -14.39
C MET A 47 9.36 -5.87 -13.67
N ARG A 48 10.42 -6.64 -13.43
CA ARG A 48 11.63 -6.13 -12.79
C ARG A 48 12.31 -5.07 -13.66
N SER A 49 12.36 -5.28 -14.96
CA SER A 49 12.91 -4.28 -15.90
C SER A 49 11.96 -3.11 -16.13
N ALA A 50 10.65 -3.32 -16.01
CA ALA A 50 9.64 -2.29 -16.22
C ALA A 50 9.66 -1.19 -15.14
N VAL A 51 10.11 -1.49 -13.93
CA VAL A 51 10.13 -0.52 -12.82
C VAL A 51 11.43 0.25 -12.67
N VAL A 52 12.51 -0.20 -13.30
CA VAL A 52 13.83 0.46 -13.22
C VAL A 52 13.76 1.86 -13.80
N LEU A 53 14.46 2.80 -13.16
CA LEU A 53 14.59 4.16 -13.67
C LEU A 53 15.20 4.13 -15.09
N PRO A 54 14.51 4.66 -16.12
CA PRO A 54 15.05 4.70 -17.47
C PRO A 54 16.32 5.56 -17.53
N LYS A 55 17.24 5.17 -18.41
CA LYS A 55 18.51 5.90 -18.56
C LYS A 55 18.27 7.34 -19.00
N GLY A 56 18.81 8.28 -18.22
CA GLY A 56 18.70 9.71 -18.51
C GLY A 56 17.49 10.41 -17.92
N GLU A 57 16.58 9.64 -17.25
CA GLU A 57 15.40 10.22 -16.60
C GLU A 57 15.71 10.69 -15.18
N ASP A 58 14.99 11.71 -14.72
CA ASP A 58 15.06 12.20 -13.33
C ASP A 58 14.28 11.27 -12.40
N LEU A 59 14.87 10.93 -11.25
CA LEU A 59 14.26 10.04 -10.28
C LEU A 59 12.93 10.58 -9.73
N ASN A 60 12.85 11.87 -9.45
CA ASN A 60 11.64 12.46 -8.85
C ASN A 60 10.50 12.52 -9.87
N GLU A 61 10.82 12.81 -11.15
CA GLU A 61 9.85 12.71 -12.26
C GLU A 61 9.33 11.27 -12.40
N TRP A 62 10.21 10.29 -12.38
CA TRP A 62 9.84 8.88 -12.47
C TRP A 62 8.95 8.45 -11.29
N LEU A 63 9.31 8.84 -10.07
CA LEU A 63 8.49 8.60 -8.88
C LEU A 63 7.13 9.31 -8.98
N ALA A 64 7.08 10.54 -9.46
CA ALA A 64 5.84 11.31 -9.58
C ALA A 64 4.84 10.63 -10.54
N VAL A 65 5.28 10.31 -11.76
CA VAL A 65 4.43 9.66 -12.77
C VAL A 65 3.90 8.32 -12.25
N ASN A 66 4.76 7.47 -11.72
CA ASN A 66 4.35 6.17 -11.20
C ASN A 66 3.45 6.28 -9.95
N THR A 67 3.62 7.31 -9.13
CA THR A 67 2.72 7.54 -7.97
C THR A 67 1.29 7.81 -8.44
N VAL A 68 1.10 8.62 -9.48
CA VAL A 68 -0.22 8.88 -10.07
C VAL A 68 -0.83 7.60 -10.64
N ASP A 69 -0.04 6.83 -11.39
CA ASP A 69 -0.52 5.59 -12.02
C ASP A 69 -0.96 4.57 -10.97
N PHE A 70 -0.16 4.32 -9.94
CA PHE A 70 -0.52 3.40 -8.85
C PHE A 70 -1.72 3.89 -8.03
N PHE A 71 -1.86 5.19 -7.82
CA PHE A 71 -3.05 5.75 -7.17
C PHE A 71 -4.31 5.47 -7.98
N ASN A 72 -4.28 5.72 -9.29
CA ASN A 72 -5.40 5.48 -10.19
C ASN A 72 -5.75 3.99 -10.24
N GLU A 73 -4.75 3.12 -10.36
CA GLU A 73 -4.92 1.68 -10.43
C GLU A 73 -5.58 1.12 -9.17
N ILE A 74 -5.10 1.50 -7.98
CA ILE A 74 -5.67 1.02 -6.72
C ILE A 74 -7.07 1.58 -6.45
N SER A 75 -7.35 2.82 -6.90
CA SER A 75 -8.68 3.41 -6.83
C SER A 75 -9.69 2.61 -7.64
N LEU A 76 -9.32 2.18 -8.85
CA LEU A 76 -10.14 1.33 -9.70
C LEU A 76 -10.35 -0.06 -9.08
N LEU A 77 -9.29 -0.68 -8.56
CA LEU A 77 -9.37 -1.98 -7.90
C LEU A 77 -10.30 -1.96 -6.68
N TYR A 78 -10.14 -0.95 -5.81
CA TYR A 78 -11.01 -0.80 -4.65
C TYR A 78 -12.45 -0.52 -5.06
N GLY A 79 -12.67 0.25 -6.12
CA GLY A 79 -14.00 0.51 -6.71
C GLY A 79 -14.78 -0.75 -7.04
N THR A 80 -14.10 -1.86 -7.38
CA THR A 80 -14.77 -3.13 -7.72
C THR A 80 -15.36 -3.85 -6.51
N ILE A 81 -15.00 -3.47 -5.30
CA ILE A 81 -15.42 -4.15 -4.06
C ILE A 81 -16.20 -3.25 -3.10
N THR A 82 -16.53 -2.03 -3.48
CA THR A 82 -17.22 -1.07 -2.62
C THR A 82 -18.58 -1.59 -2.11
N ASP A 83 -19.29 -2.37 -2.91
CA ASP A 83 -20.56 -3.00 -2.51
C ASP A 83 -20.38 -4.06 -1.40
N TYR A 84 -19.19 -4.56 -1.22
CA TYR A 84 -18.85 -5.59 -0.21
C TYR A 84 -18.08 -5.02 0.98
N CYS A 85 -17.34 -3.92 0.76
CA CYS A 85 -16.60 -3.21 1.79
C CYS A 85 -17.47 -2.12 2.37
N THR A 86 -18.37 -2.49 3.29
CA THR A 86 -19.33 -1.58 3.95
C THR A 86 -18.97 -1.40 5.42
N PRO A 87 -19.48 -0.36 6.11
CA PRO A 87 -19.27 -0.19 7.54
C PRO A 87 -19.69 -1.41 8.39
N GLU A 88 -20.73 -2.12 7.96
CA GLU A 88 -21.24 -3.33 8.63
C GLU A 88 -20.29 -4.52 8.44
N ASN A 89 -19.79 -4.73 7.22
CA ASN A 89 -18.90 -5.85 6.90
C ASN A 89 -17.45 -5.61 7.35
N CYS A 90 -17.03 -4.34 7.36
CA CYS A 90 -15.67 -3.90 7.67
C CYS A 90 -15.68 -2.75 8.68
N PRO A 91 -16.16 -3.00 9.93
CA PRO A 91 -16.34 -1.95 10.95
C PRO A 91 -15.01 -1.38 11.45
N VAL A 92 -13.91 -1.99 11.07
CA VAL A 92 -12.54 -1.55 11.41
C VAL A 92 -11.64 -1.75 10.21
N MET A 93 -10.83 -0.73 9.90
CA MET A 93 -9.79 -0.87 8.88
C MET A 93 -8.68 -1.79 9.39
N ASN A 94 -8.51 -2.94 8.77
CA ASN A 94 -7.58 -3.96 9.20
C ASN A 94 -6.94 -4.72 8.02
N ALA A 95 -5.89 -5.48 8.34
CA ALA A 95 -5.34 -6.52 7.50
C ALA A 95 -5.41 -7.86 8.24
N GLY A 96 -6.60 -8.44 8.28
CA GLY A 96 -6.92 -9.60 9.06
C GLY A 96 -6.95 -9.30 10.57
N SER A 97 -6.96 -10.34 11.41
CA SER A 97 -7.08 -10.20 12.86
C SER A 97 -5.81 -9.68 13.55
N ASN A 98 -4.68 -9.61 12.85
CA ASN A 98 -3.39 -9.28 13.45
C ASN A 98 -2.99 -7.82 13.28
N TYR A 99 -3.61 -7.08 12.37
CA TYR A 99 -3.18 -5.73 12.04
C TYR A 99 -4.38 -4.81 11.93
N GLU A 100 -4.36 -3.72 12.68
CA GLU A 100 -5.36 -2.66 12.64
C GLU A 100 -4.69 -1.37 12.15
N TYR A 101 -5.39 -0.62 11.31
CA TYR A 101 -4.94 0.67 10.81
C TYR A 101 -5.77 1.80 11.40
N LEU A 102 -5.07 2.82 11.89
CA LEU A 102 -5.66 4.05 12.39
C LEU A 102 -5.39 5.18 11.41
N TRP A 103 -6.36 6.08 11.27
CA TRP A 103 -6.22 7.24 10.40
C TRP A 103 -5.72 8.47 11.16
N ALA A 104 -4.76 9.16 10.56
CA ALA A 104 -4.35 10.50 10.92
C ALA A 104 -3.70 11.16 9.69
N ASP A 105 -4.06 12.39 9.37
CA ASP A 105 -3.45 13.17 8.30
C ASP A 105 -2.40 14.18 8.80
N GLY A 106 -2.40 14.46 10.11
CA GLY A 106 -1.48 15.41 10.76
C GLY A 106 -1.91 16.86 10.66
N VAL A 107 -2.99 17.16 9.95
CA VAL A 107 -3.54 18.52 9.76
C VAL A 107 -4.94 18.63 10.36
N LYS A 108 -5.93 18.00 9.76
CA LYS A 108 -7.32 17.97 10.26
C LYS A 108 -7.47 16.96 11.39
N ILE A 109 -6.96 15.75 11.18
CA ILE A 109 -6.99 14.64 12.14
C ILE A 109 -5.57 14.40 12.65
N LYS A 110 -5.22 15.08 13.74
CA LYS A 110 -3.86 15.05 14.31
C LYS A 110 -3.59 13.81 15.16
N LYS A 111 -4.58 13.32 15.88
CA LYS A 111 -4.47 12.08 16.67
C LYS A 111 -5.02 10.92 15.87
N PRO A 112 -4.33 9.76 15.84
CA PRO A 112 -4.85 8.58 15.15
C PRO A 112 -6.22 8.16 15.67
N ILE A 113 -7.18 8.04 14.76
CA ILE A 113 -8.54 7.60 15.04
C ILE A 113 -8.81 6.23 14.43
N LYS A 114 -9.72 5.49 15.07
CA LYS A 114 -10.26 4.24 14.55
C LYS A 114 -11.49 4.58 13.72
N CYS A 115 -11.57 4.02 12.52
CA CYS A 115 -12.70 4.16 11.61
C CYS A 115 -12.97 2.84 10.88
N ASN A 116 -14.15 2.71 10.29
CA ASN A 116 -14.46 1.59 9.41
C ASN A 116 -13.61 1.64 8.14
N ALA A 117 -13.54 0.53 7.39
CA ALA A 117 -12.67 0.47 6.24
C ALA A 117 -13.08 1.42 5.11
N PRO A 118 -14.37 1.54 4.71
CA PRO A 118 -14.78 2.54 3.71
C PRO A 118 -14.38 3.97 4.07
N GLU A 119 -14.61 4.38 5.33
CA GLU A 119 -14.24 5.70 5.82
C GLU A 119 -12.73 5.92 5.79
N TYR A 120 -11.96 4.90 6.22
CA TYR A 120 -10.49 4.95 6.15
C TYR A 120 -9.99 5.14 4.72
N VAL A 121 -10.53 4.35 3.77
CA VAL A 121 -10.13 4.44 2.37
C VAL A 121 -10.53 5.77 1.74
N ASP A 122 -11.71 6.30 2.07
CA ASP A 122 -12.15 7.62 1.62
C ASP A 122 -11.19 8.73 2.11
N HIS A 123 -10.86 8.73 3.39
CA HIS A 123 -9.86 9.65 3.94
C HIS A 123 -8.51 9.53 3.24
N LEU A 124 -8.07 8.28 2.98
CA LEU A 124 -6.78 8.01 2.35
C LEU A 124 -6.76 8.52 0.91
N MET A 125 -7.78 8.19 0.11
CA MET A 125 -7.85 8.60 -1.30
C MET A 125 -7.95 10.11 -1.43
N THR A 126 -8.79 10.77 -0.62
CA THR A 126 -8.88 12.23 -0.57
C THR A 126 -7.56 12.88 -0.18
N TRP A 127 -6.86 12.30 0.80
CA TRP A 127 -5.54 12.81 1.21
C TRP A 127 -4.49 12.66 0.12
N VAL A 128 -4.43 11.50 -0.57
CA VAL A 128 -3.49 11.29 -1.68
C VAL A 128 -3.80 12.25 -2.83
N GLU A 129 -5.07 12.33 -3.24
CA GLU A 129 -5.51 13.25 -4.31
C GLU A 129 -5.12 14.71 -4.00
N GLY A 130 -5.30 15.14 -2.76
CA GLY A 130 -4.86 16.46 -2.31
C GLY A 130 -3.35 16.67 -2.42
N GLN A 131 -2.53 15.63 -2.22
CA GLN A 131 -1.08 15.70 -2.44
C GLN A 131 -0.74 15.78 -3.93
N LEU A 132 -1.39 14.96 -4.77
CA LEU A 132 -1.15 14.90 -6.20
C LEU A 132 -1.56 16.21 -6.92
N ASN A 133 -2.60 16.87 -6.44
CA ASN A 133 -3.09 18.15 -6.98
C ASN A 133 -2.37 19.39 -6.42
N ASP A 134 -1.46 19.22 -5.47
CA ASP A 134 -0.65 20.31 -4.94
C ASP A 134 0.61 20.49 -5.80
N GLU A 135 0.63 21.53 -6.64
CA GLU A 135 1.75 21.84 -7.54
C GLU A 135 3.06 22.15 -6.80
N SER A 136 2.98 22.51 -5.52
CA SER A 136 4.19 22.67 -4.69
C SER A 136 4.83 21.33 -4.31
N ILE A 137 4.11 20.22 -4.46
CA ILE A 137 4.56 18.86 -4.17
C ILE A 137 4.79 18.09 -5.47
N PHE A 138 3.80 18.13 -6.39
CA PHE A 138 3.83 17.49 -7.71
C PHE A 138 3.76 18.58 -8.80
N PRO A 139 4.90 19.21 -9.16
CA PRO A 139 4.93 20.27 -10.18
C PRO A 139 4.43 19.76 -11.52
N LEU A 140 3.59 20.55 -12.19
CA LEU A 140 3.08 20.23 -13.54
C LEU A 140 4.02 20.68 -14.65
N GLN A 141 4.81 21.73 -14.40
CA GLN A 141 5.72 22.28 -15.40
C GLN A 141 7.07 21.58 -15.38
N LEU A 142 7.50 21.09 -16.52
CA LEU A 142 8.83 20.51 -16.71
C LEU A 142 9.94 21.48 -16.23
N GLY A 143 10.88 20.96 -15.48
CA GLY A 143 12.01 21.73 -14.95
C GLY A 143 11.71 22.49 -13.64
N THR A 144 10.48 22.47 -13.16
CA THR A 144 10.17 22.99 -11.81
C THR A 144 10.73 22.02 -10.76
N PRO A 145 11.55 22.51 -9.80
CA PRO A 145 12.17 21.62 -8.83
C PRO A 145 11.14 21.03 -7.84
N PHE A 146 11.26 19.74 -7.59
CA PHE A 146 10.51 19.06 -6.54
C PHE A 146 10.93 19.55 -5.14
N PRO A 147 10.03 19.53 -4.15
CA PRO A 147 10.39 19.89 -2.78
C PRO A 147 11.45 18.94 -2.22
N LYS A 148 12.33 19.44 -1.34
CA LYS A 148 13.44 18.65 -0.76
C LYS A 148 12.99 17.35 -0.06
N ASN A 149 11.76 17.27 0.42
CA ASN A 149 11.18 16.12 1.10
C ASN A 149 10.28 15.29 0.18
N PHE A 150 10.33 15.49 -1.14
CA PHE A 150 9.45 14.82 -2.12
C PHE A 150 9.48 13.29 -1.97
N GLN A 151 10.66 12.68 -1.92
CA GLN A 151 10.77 11.23 -1.78
C GLN A 151 10.15 10.71 -0.46
N GLN A 152 10.19 11.50 0.62
CA GLN A 152 9.53 11.12 1.87
C GLN A 152 8.01 11.20 1.76
N ILE A 153 7.49 12.16 0.99
CA ILE A 153 6.06 12.26 0.67
C ILE A 153 5.62 11.02 -0.12
N VAL A 154 6.35 10.68 -1.18
CA VAL A 154 6.10 9.47 -1.99
C VAL A 154 6.10 8.21 -1.11
N LYS A 155 7.09 8.03 -0.25
CA LYS A 155 7.13 6.91 0.71
C LYS A 155 5.89 6.85 1.60
N THR A 156 5.40 7.99 2.05
CA THR A 156 4.18 8.03 2.88
C THR A 156 2.94 7.66 2.08
N ILE A 157 2.82 8.11 0.82
CA ILE A 157 1.74 7.74 -0.08
C ILE A 157 1.75 6.24 -0.32
N PHE A 158 2.88 5.67 -0.75
CA PHE A 158 2.99 4.24 -1.04
C PHE A 158 2.69 3.35 0.18
N LYS A 159 3.19 3.73 1.36
CA LYS A 159 2.87 3.04 2.60
C LYS A 159 1.35 3.00 2.87
N ARG A 160 0.65 4.09 2.62
CA ARG A 160 -0.80 4.17 2.81
C ARG A 160 -1.56 3.39 1.74
N LEU A 161 -1.15 3.49 0.47
CA LEU A 161 -1.74 2.69 -0.62
C LEU A 161 -1.57 1.18 -0.37
N PHE A 162 -0.44 0.76 0.17
CA PHE A 162 -0.21 -0.63 0.57
C PHE A 162 -1.28 -1.16 1.54
N ARG A 163 -1.79 -0.34 2.44
CA ARG A 163 -2.82 -0.72 3.40
C ARG A 163 -4.15 -1.07 2.74
N VAL A 164 -4.46 -0.44 1.61
CA VAL A 164 -5.64 -0.78 0.81
C VAL A 164 -5.48 -2.17 0.21
N TYR A 165 -4.34 -2.47 -0.41
CA TYR A 165 -4.04 -3.83 -0.87
C TYR A 165 -4.14 -4.85 0.26
N ALA A 166 -3.53 -4.56 1.43
CA ALA A 166 -3.57 -5.46 2.57
C ALA A 166 -5.01 -5.75 3.03
N HIS A 167 -5.87 -4.74 3.08
CA HIS A 167 -7.28 -4.91 3.40
C HIS A 167 -8.03 -5.74 2.34
N ILE A 168 -7.82 -5.47 1.05
CA ILE A 168 -8.44 -6.23 -0.05
C ILE A 168 -8.08 -7.73 0.06
N TYR A 169 -6.79 -8.06 0.20
CA TYR A 169 -6.35 -9.45 0.28
C TYR A 169 -6.86 -10.18 1.52
N HIS A 170 -6.89 -9.52 2.67
CA HIS A 170 -7.33 -10.17 3.91
C HIS A 170 -8.85 -10.28 4.03
N SER A 171 -9.60 -9.30 3.55
CA SER A 171 -11.04 -9.20 3.80
C SER A 171 -11.92 -9.53 2.57
N HIS A 172 -11.42 -9.28 1.36
CA HIS A 172 -12.24 -9.31 0.15
C HIS A 172 -11.76 -10.25 -0.96
N PHE A 173 -10.64 -10.96 -0.79
CA PHE A 173 -10.06 -11.75 -1.87
C PHE A 173 -11.01 -12.82 -2.42
N LYS A 174 -11.85 -13.42 -1.58
CA LYS A 174 -12.89 -14.37 -2.05
C LYS A 174 -13.90 -13.72 -3.00
N LYS A 175 -14.23 -12.45 -2.77
CA LYS A 175 -15.12 -11.68 -3.66
C LYS A 175 -14.43 -11.36 -4.97
N ILE A 176 -13.14 -11.00 -4.92
CA ILE A 176 -12.30 -10.79 -6.11
C ILE A 176 -12.27 -12.05 -6.99
N ILE A 177 -12.10 -13.24 -6.39
CA ILE A 177 -12.18 -14.52 -7.12
C ILE A 177 -13.56 -14.68 -7.76
N GLY A 178 -14.63 -14.43 -7.02
CA GLY A 178 -16.01 -14.53 -7.53
C GLY A 178 -16.31 -13.58 -8.69
N LEU A 179 -15.57 -12.47 -8.79
CA LEU A 179 -15.64 -11.50 -9.90
C LEU A 179 -14.70 -11.86 -11.06
N GLY A 180 -13.90 -12.93 -10.94
CA GLY A 180 -12.89 -13.30 -11.94
C GLY A 180 -11.73 -12.31 -12.07
N ALA A 181 -11.49 -11.46 -11.06
CA ALA A 181 -10.53 -10.38 -11.09
C ALA A 181 -9.22 -10.68 -10.34
N GLU A 182 -9.02 -11.90 -9.87
CA GLU A 182 -7.85 -12.28 -9.06
C GLU A 182 -6.52 -12.11 -9.79
N ALA A 183 -6.45 -12.50 -11.07
CA ALA A 183 -5.25 -12.35 -11.86
C ALA A 183 -4.89 -10.89 -12.09
N HIS A 184 -5.89 -10.04 -12.28
CA HIS A 184 -5.70 -8.60 -12.43
C HIS A 184 -5.18 -7.97 -11.13
N LEU A 185 -5.84 -8.25 -9.99
CA LEU A 185 -5.39 -7.78 -8.67
C LEU A 185 -3.93 -8.20 -8.39
N ASN A 186 -3.61 -9.47 -8.61
CA ASN A 186 -2.27 -9.99 -8.37
C ASN A 186 -1.23 -9.35 -9.27
N THR A 187 -1.56 -9.09 -10.53
CA THR A 187 -0.66 -8.42 -11.49
C THR A 187 -0.39 -6.98 -11.08
N CYS A 188 -1.42 -6.24 -10.71
CA CYS A 188 -1.30 -4.86 -10.22
C CYS A 188 -0.47 -4.81 -8.93
N PHE A 189 -0.76 -5.68 -7.96
CA PHE A 189 -0.02 -5.74 -6.72
C PHE A 189 1.43 -6.18 -6.92
N LYS A 190 1.70 -7.12 -7.82
CA LYS A 190 3.06 -7.52 -8.19
C LYS A 190 3.84 -6.34 -8.76
N HIS A 191 3.26 -5.58 -9.69
CA HIS A 191 3.88 -4.37 -10.23
C HIS A 191 4.18 -3.33 -9.14
N PHE A 192 3.20 -3.06 -8.27
CA PHE A 192 3.35 -2.18 -7.12
C PHE A 192 4.52 -2.61 -6.20
N ILE A 193 4.62 -3.87 -5.85
CA ILE A 193 5.68 -4.40 -4.97
C ILE A 193 7.05 -4.35 -5.62
N TYR A 194 7.16 -4.64 -6.92
CA TYR A 194 8.44 -4.48 -7.62
C TYR A 194 8.93 -3.04 -7.57
N PHE A 195 8.04 -2.07 -7.78
CA PHE A 195 8.36 -0.65 -7.69
C PHE A 195 8.75 -0.24 -6.25
N VAL A 196 7.98 -0.70 -5.26
CA VAL A 196 8.29 -0.48 -3.84
C VAL A 196 9.68 -1.00 -3.47
N HIS A 197 10.07 -2.17 -3.95
CA HIS A 197 11.37 -2.76 -3.67
C HIS A 197 12.51 -2.03 -4.40
N GLU A 198 12.31 -1.68 -5.67
CA GLU A 198 13.32 -0.95 -6.47
C GLU A 198 13.72 0.36 -5.78
N PHE A 199 12.74 1.14 -5.34
CA PHE A 199 12.98 2.46 -4.75
C PHE A 199 12.94 2.48 -3.22
N ARG A 200 12.83 1.34 -2.55
CA ARG A 200 12.79 1.20 -1.08
C ARG A 200 11.75 2.12 -0.44
N LEU A 201 10.52 2.08 -0.93
CA LEU A 201 9.47 3.01 -0.55
C LEU A 201 8.75 2.64 0.75
N ILE A 202 8.70 1.35 1.11
CA ILE A 202 7.97 0.85 2.28
C ILE A 202 8.93 -0.02 3.11
N SER A 203 8.96 0.20 4.42
CA SER A 203 9.79 -0.60 5.33
C SER A 203 9.29 -2.05 5.44
N PRO A 204 10.16 -3.03 5.72
CA PRO A 204 9.76 -4.43 5.87
C PRO A 204 8.66 -4.64 6.92
N GLY A 205 8.70 -3.91 8.04
CA GLY A 205 7.69 -4.02 9.09
C GLY A 205 6.29 -3.60 8.65
N GLU A 206 6.17 -2.60 7.77
CA GLU A 206 4.88 -2.19 7.19
C GLU A 206 4.38 -3.19 6.13
N GLN A 207 5.28 -3.99 5.52
CA GLN A 207 4.94 -5.03 4.54
C GLN A 207 4.53 -6.37 5.18
N GLU A 208 4.72 -6.54 6.48
CA GLU A 208 4.49 -7.80 7.20
C GLU A 208 3.08 -8.39 7.00
N PRO A 209 1.97 -7.58 6.91
CA PRO A 209 0.64 -8.13 6.65
C PRO A 209 0.49 -8.96 5.37
N LEU A 210 1.31 -8.71 4.35
CA LEU A 210 1.28 -9.42 3.07
C LEU A 210 2.60 -10.14 2.75
N LYS A 211 3.46 -10.36 3.74
CA LYS A 211 4.81 -10.90 3.53
C LYS A 211 4.82 -12.22 2.75
N GLU A 212 3.98 -13.19 3.13
CA GLU A 212 3.89 -14.49 2.44
C GLU A 212 3.48 -14.33 0.96
N LEU A 213 2.52 -13.44 0.69
CA LEU A 213 2.09 -13.14 -0.67
C LEU A 213 3.21 -12.48 -1.48
N ILE A 214 3.90 -11.50 -0.89
CA ILE A 214 5.03 -10.81 -1.51
C ILE A 214 6.13 -11.79 -1.87
N ASP A 215 6.52 -12.65 -0.92
CA ASP A 215 7.58 -13.65 -1.15
C ASP A 215 7.19 -14.62 -2.28
N ALA A 216 5.92 -15.04 -2.35
CA ALA A 216 5.40 -15.89 -3.42
C ALA A 216 5.39 -15.18 -4.79
N LEU A 217 4.91 -13.93 -4.86
CA LEU A 217 4.86 -13.14 -6.09
C LEU A 217 6.24 -12.79 -6.64
N MET A 218 7.22 -12.57 -5.76
CA MET A 218 8.61 -12.27 -6.13
C MET A 218 9.47 -13.51 -6.38
N GLY A 219 8.91 -14.71 -6.23
CA GLY A 219 9.64 -15.97 -6.45
C GLY A 219 10.71 -16.26 -5.41
N LYS A 220 10.63 -15.68 -4.22
CA LYS A 220 11.46 -16.07 -3.09
C LYS A 220 10.92 -17.39 -2.55
N LYS A 221 11.61 -18.51 -2.84
CA LYS A 221 11.26 -19.82 -2.28
C LYS A 221 11.27 -19.72 -0.76
N GLU A 222 10.21 -20.22 -0.11
CA GLU A 222 10.24 -20.54 1.32
C GLU A 222 11.49 -21.41 1.56
N LYS A 223 12.40 -20.95 2.42
CA LYS A 223 13.39 -21.85 3.00
C LYS A 223 12.58 -22.83 3.84
N SER A 224 12.34 -24.00 3.28
CA SER A 224 11.69 -25.10 3.96
C SER A 224 12.35 -25.30 5.32
N GLU A 225 11.54 -25.43 6.35
CA GLU A 225 11.87 -26.01 7.64
C GLU A 225 12.47 -27.41 7.42
N SER A 226 13.76 -27.47 7.15
CA SER A 226 14.57 -28.69 7.21
C SER A 226 15.53 -28.54 8.38
N LYS A 227 15.02 -28.61 9.59
CA LYS A 227 15.79 -28.95 10.79
C LYS A 227 14.83 -29.45 11.88
N SER A 228 14.42 -30.70 11.79
CA SER A 228 14.26 -31.54 12.98
C SER A 228 14.21 -33.00 12.56
N SER A 229 15.35 -33.63 12.52
CA SER A 229 15.54 -35.03 12.84
C SER A 229 17.02 -35.30 12.93
N LYS A 230 17.54 -35.12 14.11
CA LYS A 230 18.60 -35.93 14.69
C LYS A 230 18.49 -35.86 16.20
#